data_fa3be89ab76e1fda663ebac044654cc4
#
_entry.id   fa3be89ab76e1fda663ebac044654cc4
#
_cell.length_a   1.000
_cell.length_b   1.000
_cell.length_c   1.000
_cell.angle_alpha   90.00
_cell.angle_beta   90.00
_cell.angle_gamma   90.00
#
_symmetry.space_group_name_H-M   'P 1'
#
loop_
_entity.id
_entity.type
_entity.pdbx_description
1 polymer ?
#
loop_
_entity_poly.entity_id
_entity_poly.type
_entity_poly.pdbx_seq_one_letter_code
_entity_poly.pdbx_strand_id
1 'polypeptide(L)'
;HQPICDVLAMHAAELVFKYVYRAYRKPDDEEAREKMCEASLIAGLAFTLPKTTSSHACSFPLTNIYHIPHGEACGLTLDYFIRINAKGEGGECVEEFARRIGFKDAEEMADAVLELKKKMGLRCDLKDLELDDDQIAELVRISRHPNLYNNPVEITDEMLDEMYRYLAGK
;
A
#
# COMPACT_ATOMS: atom_id res chain seq x y z
N HIS A 1 15.70 5.53 4.44
CA HIS A 1 15.39 6.22 5.69
C HIS A 1 15.97 7.63 5.66
N GLN A 2 15.09 8.62 5.64
CA GLN A 2 15.43 10.03 5.54
C GLN A 2 14.64 10.80 6.61
N PRO A 3 15.28 11.34 7.66
CA PRO A 3 14.57 11.89 8.82
C PRO A 3 13.48 12.90 8.50
N ILE A 4 13.69 13.76 7.51
CA ILE A 4 12.68 14.74 7.08
C ILE A 4 11.50 14.02 6.41
N CYS A 5 11.78 13.08 5.51
CA CYS A 5 10.74 12.32 4.81
C CYS A 5 9.93 11.46 5.77
N ASP A 6 10.57 10.89 6.79
CA ASP A 6 9.90 10.06 7.79
C ASP A 6 8.88 10.87 8.62
N VAL A 7 9.24 12.07 9.05
CA VAL A 7 8.32 12.95 9.79
C VAL A 7 7.12 13.33 8.92
N LEU A 8 7.35 13.68 7.65
CA LEU A 8 6.28 13.99 6.71
C LEU A 8 5.39 12.77 6.43
N ALA A 9 5.98 11.59 6.24
CA ALA A 9 5.25 10.35 6.01
C ALA A 9 4.38 9.97 7.22
N MET A 10 4.91 10.09 8.44
CA MET A 10 4.14 9.84 9.67
C MET A 10 2.94 10.77 9.76
N HIS A 11 3.14 12.07 9.58
CA HIS A 11 2.04 13.04 9.65
C HIS A 11 0.98 12.78 8.56
N ALA A 12 1.40 12.47 7.33
CA ALA A 12 0.46 12.10 6.27
C ALA A 12 -0.34 10.84 6.62
N ALA A 13 0.32 9.81 7.16
CA ALA A 13 -0.35 8.56 7.56
C ALA A 13 -1.36 8.78 8.69
N GLU A 14 -1.01 9.57 9.73
CA GLU A 14 -1.93 9.94 10.80
C GLU A 14 -3.20 10.61 10.27
N LEU A 15 -3.05 11.57 9.35
CA LEU A 15 -4.18 12.25 8.71
C LEU A 15 -5.03 11.26 7.89
N VAL A 16 -4.40 10.36 7.13
CA VAL A 16 -5.12 9.33 6.34
C VAL A 16 -5.93 8.43 7.27
N PHE A 17 -5.33 7.81 8.29
CA PHE A 17 -6.05 6.93 9.20
C PHE A 17 -7.19 7.62 9.94
N LYS A 18 -7.03 8.90 10.26
CA LYS A 18 -8.05 9.68 10.97
C LYS A 18 -9.20 10.14 10.08
N TYR A 19 -8.93 10.54 8.85
CA TYR A 19 -9.89 11.28 8.05
C TYR A 19 -10.37 10.58 6.78
N VAL A 20 -9.66 9.59 6.22
CA VAL A 20 -10.02 9.00 4.91
C VAL A 20 -11.42 8.38 4.92
N TYR A 21 -11.76 7.61 5.94
CA TYR A 21 -13.09 7.00 6.05
C TYR A 21 -14.19 8.04 6.26
N ARG A 22 -13.91 9.10 7.02
CA ARG A 22 -14.83 10.22 7.24
C ARG A 22 -15.08 10.98 5.94
N ALA A 23 -14.03 11.29 5.17
CA ALA A 23 -14.13 11.93 3.85
C ALA A 23 -14.91 11.06 2.84
N TYR A 24 -14.71 9.74 2.89
CA TYR A 24 -15.48 8.79 2.07
C TYR A 24 -16.97 8.76 2.42
N ARG A 25 -17.29 8.70 3.72
CA ARG A 25 -18.68 8.61 4.20
C ARG A 25 -19.46 9.91 4.08
N LYS A 26 -18.79 11.04 4.15
CA LYS A 26 -19.36 12.39 4.08
C LYS A 26 -18.54 13.25 3.10
N PRO A 27 -18.82 13.17 1.80
CA PRO A 27 -18.05 13.90 0.77
C PRO A 27 -18.10 15.43 0.91
N ASP A 28 -19.08 15.96 1.61
CA ASP A 28 -19.30 17.38 1.94
C ASP A 28 -18.69 17.82 3.28
N ASP A 29 -18.00 16.92 3.99
CA ASP A 29 -17.28 17.25 5.23
C ASP A 29 -16.00 18.05 4.88
N GLU A 30 -16.09 19.36 4.98
CA GLU A 30 -15.03 20.29 4.60
C GLU A 30 -13.72 20.01 5.35
N GLU A 31 -13.79 19.78 6.68
CA GLU A 31 -12.60 19.45 7.48
C GLU A 31 -11.93 18.17 6.99
N ALA A 32 -12.70 17.09 6.80
CA ALA A 32 -12.14 15.83 6.35
C ALA A 32 -11.52 15.93 4.93
N ARG A 33 -12.16 16.70 4.04
CA ARG A 33 -11.65 16.97 2.69
C ARG A 33 -10.36 17.77 2.72
N GLU A 34 -10.30 18.84 3.53
CA GLU A 34 -9.10 19.66 3.71
C GLU A 34 -7.93 18.82 4.24
N LYS A 35 -8.19 18.00 5.28
CA LYS A 35 -7.17 17.11 5.86
C LYS A 35 -6.69 16.03 4.89
N MET A 36 -7.53 15.53 3.99
CA MET A 36 -7.10 14.61 2.93
C MET A 36 -6.27 15.31 1.86
N CYS A 37 -6.57 16.56 1.51
CA CYS A 37 -5.72 17.37 0.62
C CYS A 37 -4.35 17.66 1.26
N GLU A 38 -4.32 18.01 2.54
CA GLU A 38 -3.10 18.18 3.32
C GLU A 38 -2.27 16.89 3.33
N ALA A 39 -2.88 15.74 3.65
CA ALA A 39 -2.22 14.45 3.66
C ALA A 39 -1.62 14.09 2.30
N SER A 40 -2.35 14.33 1.21
CA SER A 40 -1.88 14.08 -0.15
C SER A 40 -0.66 14.94 -0.52
N LEU A 41 -0.69 16.23 -0.18
CA LEU A 41 0.44 17.14 -0.41
C LEU A 41 1.68 16.70 0.37
N ILE A 42 1.50 16.43 1.68
CA ILE A 42 2.60 16.03 2.57
C ILE A 42 3.18 14.67 2.14
N ALA A 43 2.35 13.70 1.78
CA ALA A 43 2.81 12.43 1.23
C ALA A 43 3.61 12.63 -0.06
N GLY A 44 3.17 13.52 -0.95
CA GLY A 44 3.88 13.91 -2.16
C GLY A 44 5.28 14.45 -1.87
N LEU A 45 5.43 15.29 -0.84
CA LEU A 45 6.73 15.79 -0.40
C LEU A 45 7.59 14.67 0.22
N ALA A 46 6.98 13.78 1.00
CA ALA A 46 7.68 12.71 1.70
C ALA A 46 8.38 11.73 0.75
N PHE A 47 7.77 11.38 -0.39
CA PHE A 47 8.35 10.39 -1.30
C PHE A 47 9.24 10.98 -2.42
N THR A 48 9.51 12.27 -2.43
CA THR A 48 10.37 12.89 -3.46
C THR A 48 11.79 12.32 -3.50
N LEU A 49 12.36 11.99 -2.34
CA LEU A 49 13.70 11.40 -2.23
C LEU A 49 13.68 9.87 -2.21
N PRO A 50 12.90 9.19 -1.30
CA PRO A 50 12.94 7.73 -1.17
C PRO A 50 12.32 6.99 -2.36
N LYS A 51 11.46 7.60 -3.14
CA LYS A 51 10.72 6.98 -4.25
C LYS A 51 9.65 5.99 -3.75
N THR A 52 8.94 5.41 -4.72
CA THR A 52 7.91 4.39 -4.46
C THR A 52 8.50 2.98 -4.52
N THR A 53 7.81 1.99 -3.95
CA THR A 53 8.28 0.63 -3.74
C THR A 53 7.33 -0.42 -4.36
N SER A 54 7.25 -1.57 -3.73
CA SER A 54 6.56 -2.79 -4.23
C SER A 54 5.08 -2.58 -4.55
N SER A 55 4.31 -1.88 -3.69
CA SER A 55 2.88 -1.65 -3.95
C SER A 55 2.66 -0.87 -5.25
N HIS A 56 3.52 0.11 -5.55
CA HIS A 56 3.48 0.81 -6.83
C HIS A 56 3.92 -0.07 -8.01
N ALA A 57 4.96 -0.87 -7.85
CA ALA A 57 5.40 -1.80 -8.90
C ALA A 57 4.27 -2.76 -9.28
N CYS A 58 3.60 -3.36 -8.30
CA CYS A 58 2.49 -4.28 -8.52
C CYS A 58 1.22 -3.58 -9.02
N SER A 59 1.06 -2.27 -8.82
CA SER A 59 -0.12 -1.54 -9.29
C SER A 59 -0.12 -1.35 -10.82
N PHE A 60 1.03 -1.28 -11.46
CA PHE A 60 1.12 -0.99 -12.90
C PHE A 60 0.42 -2.03 -13.77
N PRO A 61 0.70 -3.35 -13.66
CA PRO A 61 -0.03 -4.35 -14.44
C PRO A 61 -1.52 -4.37 -14.09
N LEU A 62 -1.90 -4.20 -12.83
CA LEU A 62 -3.29 -4.18 -12.40
C LEU A 62 -4.06 -3.00 -13.01
N THR A 63 -3.44 -1.83 -13.10
CA THR A 63 -4.04 -0.65 -13.72
C THR A 63 -4.05 -0.75 -15.25
N ASN A 64 -2.95 -1.17 -15.87
CA ASN A 64 -2.81 -1.12 -17.31
C ASN A 64 -3.55 -2.24 -18.03
N ILE A 65 -3.64 -3.42 -17.44
CA ILE A 65 -4.28 -4.60 -18.05
C ILE A 65 -5.72 -4.78 -17.57
N TYR A 66 -5.93 -4.68 -16.26
CA TYR A 66 -7.25 -4.94 -15.64
C TYR A 66 -8.04 -3.68 -15.33
N HIS A 67 -7.51 -2.50 -15.68
CA HIS A 67 -8.17 -1.20 -15.50
C HIS A 67 -8.61 -0.89 -14.07
N ILE A 68 -7.95 -1.50 -13.07
CA ILE A 68 -8.18 -1.17 -11.66
C ILE A 68 -7.65 0.26 -11.43
N PRO A 69 -8.41 1.17 -10.79
CA PRO A 69 -7.94 2.52 -10.50
C PRO A 69 -6.59 2.49 -9.77
N HIS A 70 -5.63 3.30 -10.19
CA HIS A 70 -4.23 3.23 -9.72
C HIS A 70 -4.10 3.27 -8.19
N GLY A 71 -4.83 4.18 -7.52
CA GLY A 71 -4.81 4.26 -6.05
C GLY A 71 -5.35 3.00 -5.38
N GLU A 72 -6.39 2.40 -5.94
CA GLU A 72 -6.95 1.13 -5.46
C GLU A 72 -5.97 -0.03 -5.68
N ALA A 73 -5.33 -0.09 -6.85
CA ALA A 73 -4.30 -1.09 -7.16
C ALA A 73 -3.08 -0.99 -6.22
N CYS A 74 -2.65 0.22 -5.86
CA CYS A 74 -1.61 0.43 -4.85
C CYS A 74 -2.08 -0.03 -3.47
N GLY A 75 -3.31 0.32 -3.08
CA GLY A 75 -3.90 -0.05 -1.79
C GLY A 75 -4.11 -1.55 -1.65
N LEU A 76 -4.38 -2.27 -2.75
CA LEU A 76 -4.66 -3.71 -2.74
C LEU A 76 -3.56 -4.52 -2.06
N THR A 77 -2.30 -4.20 -2.35
CA THR A 77 -1.13 -4.96 -1.86
C THR A 77 -0.42 -4.30 -0.67
N LEU A 78 -0.91 -3.14 -0.20
CA LEU A 78 -0.21 -2.34 0.80
C LEU A 78 -0.04 -3.07 2.13
N ASP A 79 -1.10 -3.67 2.67
CA ASP A 79 -1.06 -4.43 3.92
C ASP A 79 -0.16 -5.67 3.83
N TYR A 80 -0.11 -6.33 2.67
CA TYR A 80 0.80 -7.44 2.41
C TYR A 80 2.28 -6.99 2.51
N PHE A 81 2.64 -5.91 1.84
CA PHE A 81 4.02 -5.42 1.87
C PHE A 81 4.42 -4.78 3.20
N ILE A 82 3.49 -4.22 3.98
CA ILE A 82 3.76 -3.81 5.36
C ILE A 82 4.24 -5.02 6.17
N ARG A 83 3.53 -6.15 6.10
CA ARG A 83 3.88 -7.38 6.83
C ARG A 83 5.22 -7.98 6.40
N ILE A 84 5.51 -7.98 5.10
CA ILE A 84 6.79 -8.48 4.57
C ILE A 84 7.94 -7.59 5.02
N ASN A 85 7.81 -6.29 4.87
CA ASN A 85 8.85 -5.34 5.21
C ASN A 85 9.14 -5.31 6.72
N ALA A 86 8.13 -5.51 7.56
CA ALA A 86 8.31 -5.59 9.01
C ALA A 86 9.10 -6.83 9.47
N LYS A 87 9.05 -7.92 8.70
CA LYS A 87 9.75 -9.18 9.02
C LYS A 87 11.16 -9.27 8.44
N GLY A 88 11.52 -8.38 7.53
CA GLY A 88 12.80 -8.39 6.84
C GLY A 88 13.87 -7.54 7.51
N GLU A 89 15.01 -7.43 6.83
CA GLU A 89 16.10 -6.55 7.26
C GLU A 89 15.62 -5.09 7.31
N GLY A 90 15.86 -4.41 8.43
CA GLY A 90 15.36 -3.04 8.65
C GLY A 90 13.89 -2.96 9.03
N GLY A 91 13.24 -4.09 9.33
CA GLY A 91 11.82 -4.14 9.73
C GLY A 91 11.51 -3.35 11.00
N GLU A 92 12.51 -3.12 11.87
CA GLU A 92 12.39 -2.25 13.03
C GLU A 92 11.96 -0.82 12.68
N CYS A 93 12.29 -0.33 11.48
CA CYS A 93 11.82 0.98 11.01
C CYS A 93 10.33 0.99 10.73
N VAL A 94 9.77 -0.09 10.17
CA VAL A 94 8.34 -0.25 9.93
C VAL A 94 7.58 -0.39 11.25
N GLU A 95 8.15 -1.16 12.18
CA GLU A 95 7.63 -1.32 13.54
C GLU A 95 7.62 0.00 14.32
N GLU A 96 8.71 0.77 14.23
CA GLU A 96 8.78 2.09 14.87
C GLU A 96 7.78 3.07 14.24
N PHE A 97 7.66 3.07 12.91
CA PHE A 97 6.68 3.88 12.20
C PHE A 97 5.26 3.58 12.68
N ALA A 98 4.88 2.29 12.74
CA ALA A 98 3.57 1.88 13.21
C ALA A 98 3.28 2.38 14.63
N ARG A 99 4.25 2.20 15.55
CA ARG A 99 4.10 2.68 16.95
C ARG A 99 3.97 4.20 17.05
N ARG A 100 4.71 4.95 16.25
CA ARG A 100 4.66 6.41 16.27
C ARG A 100 3.33 6.98 15.79
N ILE A 101 2.67 6.30 14.85
CA ILE A 101 1.34 6.72 14.38
C ILE A 101 0.18 6.08 15.16
N GLY A 102 0.49 5.41 16.29
CA GLY A 102 -0.51 4.99 17.29
C GLY A 102 -0.92 3.53 17.21
N PHE A 103 -0.24 2.68 16.43
CA PHE A 103 -0.46 1.22 16.44
C PHE A 103 0.51 0.52 17.39
N LYS A 104 0.11 -0.64 17.88
CA LYS A 104 0.95 -1.49 18.71
C LYS A 104 2.21 -1.98 17.97
N ASP A 105 2.00 -2.41 16.72
CA ASP A 105 3.01 -2.99 15.86
C ASP A 105 2.61 -2.84 14.36
N ALA A 106 3.48 -3.28 13.46
CA ALA A 106 3.23 -3.23 12.03
C ALA A 106 2.09 -4.18 11.58
N GLU A 107 1.85 -5.26 12.31
CA GLU A 107 0.74 -6.19 12.02
C GLU A 107 -0.61 -5.50 12.27
N GLU A 108 -0.77 -4.83 13.41
CA GLU A 108 -2.00 -4.06 13.69
C GLU A 108 -2.20 -2.93 12.67
N MET A 109 -1.12 -2.25 12.25
CA MET A 109 -1.20 -1.23 11.19
C MET A 109 -1.65 -1.84 9.86
N ALA A 110 -1.13 -3.00 9.47
CA ALA A 110 -1.54 -3.70 8.26
C ALA A 110 -3.01 -4.14 8.32
N ASP A 111 -3.45 -4.65 9.47
CA ASP A 111 -4.86 -4.99 9.71
C ASP A 111 -5.76 -3.75 9.59
N ALA A 112 -5.34 -2.61 10.12
CA ALA A 112 -6.09 -1.36 10.00
C ALA A 112 -6.22 -0.90 8.54
N VAL A 113 -5.19 -1.07 7.71
CA VAL A 113 -5.26 -0.81 6.26
C VAL A 113 -6.29 -1.73 5.61
N LEU A 114 -6.25 -3.04 5.89
CA LEU A 114 -7.19 -4.02 5.35
C LEU A 114 -8.63 -3.69 5.76
N GLU A 115 -8.85 -3.35 7.02
CA GLU A 115 -10.18 -2.96 7.51
C GLU A 115 -10.69 -1.66 6.88
N LEU A 116 -9.83 -0.68 6.64
CA LEU A 116 -10.21 0.52 5.90
C LEU A 116 -10.64 0.19 4.46
N LYS A 117 -9.90 -0.67 3.76
CA LYS A 117 -10.29 -1.14 2.42
C LYS A 117 -11.69 -1.75 2.44
N LYS A 118 -11.95 -2.70 3.34
CA LYS A 118 -13.26 -3.35 3.50
C LYS A 118 -14.37 -2.35 3.79
N LYS A 119 -14.16 -1.44 4.76
CA LYS A 119 -15.16 -0.42 5.14
C LYS A 119 -15.51 0.56 4.02
N MET A 120 -14.58 0.82 3.13
CA MET A 120 -14.78 1.72 1.98
C MET A 120 -15.25 0.97 0.71
N GLY A 121 -15.40 -0.35 0.77
CA GLY A 121 -15.78 -1.16 -0.39
C GLY A 121 -14.71 -1.24 -1.47
N LEU A 122 -13.45 -1.01 -1.09
CA LEU A 122 -12.32 -1.16 -2.00
C LEU A 122 -11.95 -2.63 -2.16
N ARG A 123 -11.31 -2.93 -3.27
CA ARG A 123 -10.83 -4.26 -3.60
C ARG A 123 -9.85 -4.80 -2.55
N CYS A 124 -10.11 -6.02 -2.08
CA CYS A 124 -9.24 -6.73 -1.13
C CYS A 124 -8.65 -8.02 -1.73
N ASP A 125 -9.15 -8.45 -2.89
CA ASP A 125 -8.66 -9.62 -3.64
C ASP A 125 -8.87 -9.44 -5.15
N LEU A 126 -8.49 -10.45 -5.94
CA LEU A 126 -8.60 -10.48 -7.40
C LEU A 126 -9.44 -11.68 -7.89
N LYS A 127 -10.27 -12.26 -7.02
CA LYS A 127 -11.05 -13.47 -7.33
C LYS A 127 -12.02 -13.30 -8.49
N ASP A 128 -12.58 -12.10 -8.62
CA ASP A 128 -13.50 -11.74 -9.71
C ASP A 128 -12.85 -11.69 -11.09
N LEU A 129 -11.51 -11.65 -11.15
CA LEU A 129 -10.76 -11.68 -12.40
C LEU A 129 -10.54 -13.10 -12.92
N GLU A 130 -10.82 -14.13 -12.12
CA GLU A 130 -10.69 -15.56 -12.47
C GLU A 130 -9.34 -15.88 -13.15
N LEU A 131 -8.25 -15.29 -12.64
CA LEU A 131 -6.91 -15.36 -13.23
C LEU A 131 -6.45 -16.82 -13.37
N ASP A 132 -5.99 -17.19 -14.55
CA ASP A 132 -5.28 -18.45 -14.77
C ASP A 132 -3.78 -18.36 -14.41
N ASP A 133 -3.07 -19.47 -14.54
CA ASP A 133 -1.66 -19.52 -14.14
C ASP A 133 -0.76 -18.72 -15.07
N ASP A 134 -1.09 -18.64 -16.36
CA ASP A 134 -0.34 -17.83 -17.34
C ASP A 134 -0.52 -16.33 -17.05
N GLN A 135 -1.73 -15.91 -16.70
CA GLN A 135 -2.03 -14.54 -16.31
C GLN A 135 -1.32 -14.14 -14.99
N ILE A 136 -1.24 -15.06 -14.02
CA ILE A 136 -0.49 -14.83 -12.77
C ILE A 136 1.01 -14.70 -13.10
N ALA A 137 1.58 -15.59 -13.92
CA ALA A 137 2.98 -15.50 -14.34
C ALA A 137 3.27 -14.17 -15.09
N GLU A 138 2.32 -13.70 -15.90
CA GLU A 138 2.45 -12.41 -16.59
C GLU A 138 2.39 -11.24 -15.61
N LEU A 139 1.53 -11.27 -14.58
CA LEU A 139 1.51 -10.27 -13.52
C LEU A 139 2.85 -10.21 -12.79
N VAL A 140 3.42 -11.35 -12.43
CA VAL A 140 4.76 -11.44 -11.80
C VAL A 140 5.80 -10.77 -12.70
N ARG A 141 5.85 -11.15 -13.98
CA ARG A 141 6.82 -10.64 -14.96
C ARG A 141 6.74 -9.11 -15.12
N ILE A 142 5.54 -8.56 -15.24
CA ILE A 142 5.34 -7.10 -15.45
C ILE A 142 5.56 -6.32 -14.16
N SER A 143 5.34 -6.92 -12.99
CA SER A 143 5.63 -6.29 -11.70
C SER A 143 7.12 -6.07 -11.46
N ARG A 144 8.01 -6.63 -12.26
CA ARG A 144 9.46 -6.39 -12.25
C ARG A 144 9.83 -4.98 -12.72
N HIS A 145 9.23 -4.00 -12.10
CA HIS A 145 9.50 -2.59 -12.33
C HIS A 145 10.67 -2.10 -11.45
N PRO A 146 11.47 -1.11 -11.89
CA PRO A 146 12.58 -0.56 -11.08
C PRO A 146 12.20 -0.14 -9.65
N ASN A 147 10.94 0.20 -9.40
CA ASN A 147 10.46 0.56 -8.06
C ASN A 147 10.56 -0.61 -7.05
N LEU A 148 10.59 -1.87 -7.50
CA LEU A 148 10.83 -3.01 -6.61
C LEU A 148 12.18 -2.94 -5.91
N TYR A 149 13.21 -2.41 -6.58
CA TYR A 149 14.55 -2.29 -6.01
C TYR A 149 14.66 -1.23 -4.92
N ASN A 150 13.64 -0.38 -4.76
CA ASN A 150 13.57 0.57 -3.65
C ASN A 150 12.94 -0.04 -2.39
N ASN A 151 12.38 -1.28 -2.50
CA ASN A 151 11.79 -1.93 -1.34
C ASN A 151 12.89 -2.37 -0.36
N PRO A 152 12.72 -2.19 0.96
CA PRO A 152 13.76 -2.57 1.93
C PRO A 152 14.04 -4.08 1.94
N VAL A 153 13.05 -4.90 1.67
CA VAL A 153 13.20 -6.35 1.50
C VAL A 153 13.28 -6.66 0.01
N GLU A 154 14.21 -7.51 -0.40
CA GLU A 154 14.28 -8.01 -1.75
C GLU A 154 13.03 -8.84 -2.07
N ILE A 155 12.28 -8.43 -3.10
CA ILE A 155 11.07 -9.11 -3.52
C ILE A 155 11.39 -10.06 -4.67
N THR A 156 11.25 -11.36 -4.42
CA THR A 156 11.51 -12.42 -5.41
C THR A 156 10.28 -12.71 -6.27
N ASP A 157 10.48 -13.45 -7.37
CA ASP A 157 9.36 -13.89 -8.23
C ASP A 157 8.42 -14.84 -7.49
N GLU A 158 8.98 -15.70 -6.62
CA GLU A 158 8.20 -16.60 -5.79
C GLU A 158 7.27 -15.84 -4.84
N MET A 159 7.77 -14.78 -4.20
CA MET A 159 6.95 -13.93 -3.32
C MET A 159 5.83 -13.21 -4.08
N LEU A 160 6.10 -12.77 -5.30
CA LEU A 160 5.07 -12.16 -6.16
C LEU A 160 4.03 -13.21 -6.61
N ASP A 161 4.47 -14.40 -7.00
CA ASP A 161 3.58 -15.51 -7.38
C ASP A 161 2.66 -15.91 -6.21
N GLU A 162 3.23 -16.12 -5.02
CA GLU A 162 2.46 -16.43 -3.81
C GLU A 162 1.42 -15.32 -3.51
N MET A 163 1.82 -14.06 -3.59
CA MET A 163 0.92 -12.92 -3.37
C MET A 163 -0.23 -12.91 -4.39
N TYR A 164 0.06 -13.05 -5.67
CA TYR A 164 -0.98 -13.01 -6.70
C TYR A 164 -1.90 -14.24 -6.64
N ARG A 165 -1.38 -15.43 -6.33
CA ARG A 165 -2.21 -16.63 -6.08
C ARG A 165 -3.11 -16.42 -4.87
N TYR A 166 -2.59 -15.93 -3.77
CA TYR A 166 -3.39 -15.61 -2.59
C TYR A 166 -4.51 -14.62 -2.91
N LEU A 167 -4.20 -13.52 -3.63
CA LEU A 167 -5.20 -12.55 -4.04
C LEU A 167 -6.22 -13.13 -5.03
N ALA A 168 -5.82 -14.04 -5.91
CA ALA A 168 -6.71 -14.75 -6.83
C ALA A 168 -7.55 -15.85 -6.15
N GLY A 169 -7.26 -16.21 -4.89
CA GLY A 169 -7.95 -17.27 -4.15
C GLY A 169 -7.51 -18.67 -4.55
N LYS A 170 -6.26 -18.83 -4.96
CA LYS A 170 -5.62 -20.09 -5.37
C LYS A 170 -4.60 -20.57 -4.34
#